data_21f94ceee66326d3da6fbcd711640532
#
_entry.id   21f94ceee66326d3da6fbcd711640532
#
_cell.length_a   1.000
_cell.length_b   1.000
_cell.length_c   1.000
_cell.angle_alpha   90.00
_cell.angle_beta   90.00
_cell.angle_gamma   90.00
#
_symmetry.space_group_name_H-M   'P 1'
#
loop_
_entity.id
_entity.type
_entity.pdbx_description
1 polymer ?
#
loop_
_entity_poly.entity_id
_entity_poly.type
_entity_poly.pdbx_seq_one_letter_code
_entity_poly.pdbx_strand_id
1 'polypeptide(L)'
;LRGIDTSAQHLNHSTPQLFLRLNRFLAAAGIGSRRHCDELIAAGRVTINGQPCTNFSAQPGERDHVKVDGKLVRAERPLHIALHKPAGFVSTRKDPNARDTIFDLLPGKFPRLFNVGRLDTQTEGLLILTNDGDLAQRLTHPRYKIDKEYEVTLDRAWDPALTPKMLRGIVLDGERARFARLHARKPTHLRVVLRQGINRQIRRMFEAMGYRVQSLVRTRVGNLRLGYLPRGHWRPLTKKEIDSLREK
;
A
#
# COMPACT_ATOMS: atom_id res chain seq x y z
N LEU A 1 16.14 -54.65 -3.94
CA LEU A 1 16.06 -54.09 -2.57
C LEU A 1 17.14 -53.03 -2.37
N ARG A 2 16.85 -51.79 -2.69
CA ARG A 2 17.62 -50.63 -2.26
C ARG A 2 16.63 -49.56 -1.75
N GLY A 3 16.79 -49.24 -0.45
CA GLY A 3 15.91 -48.30 0.24
C GLY A 3 16.01 -46.89 -0.33
N ILE A 4 14.88 -46.23 -0.38
CA ILE A 4 14.75 -44.82 -0.73
C ILE A 4 14.86 -44.05 0.60
N ASP A 5 15.96 -43.34 0.76
CA ASP A 5 16.20 -42.44 1.88
C ASP A 5 15.38 -41.15 1.65
N THR A 6 14.32 -40.99 2.44
CA THR A 6 13.47 -39.78 2.45
C THR A 6 13.92 -38.86 3.57
N SER A 7 15.07 -38.25 3.44
CA SER A 7 15.45 -37.10 4.28
C SER A 7 14.78 -35.82 3.77
N ALA A 8 13.57 -35.54 4.27
CA ALA A 8 12.93 -34.25 4.11
C ALA A 8 13.76 -33.18 4.83
N GLN A 9 14.59 -32.47 4.09
CA GLN A 9 15.27 -31.27 4.57
C GLN A 9 14.22 -30.18 4.84
N HIS A 10 13.93 -29.97 6.11
CA HIS A 10 13.22 -28.79 6.58
C HIS A 10 14.10 -27.56 6.30
N LEU A 11 13.85 -26.90 5.16
CA LEU A 11 14.39 -25.58 4.91
C LEU A 11 13.72 -24.58 5.87
N ASN A 12 14.35 -24.41 7.03
CA ASN A 12 14.08 -23.30 7.93
C ASN A 12 14.43 -21.99 7.23
N HIS A 13 13.45 -21.40 6.54
CA HIS A 13 13.55 -20.02 6.08
C HIS A 13 13.19 -19.11 7.26
N SER A 14 14.10 -18.96 8.18
CA SER A 14 14.06 -17.89 9.18
C SER A 14 14.30 -16.56 8.45
N THR A 15 13.21 -15.92 8.04
CA THR A 15 13.23 -14.49 7.72
C THR A 15 13.74 -13.77 8.96
N PRO A 16 14.76 -12.90 8.90
CA PRO A 16 15.22 -12.16 10.07
C PRO A 16 14.03 -11.35 10.60
N GLN A 17 13.52 -11.78 11.74
CA GLN A 17 12.47 -11.06 12.45
C GLN A 17 13.14 -9.80 13.02
N LEU A 18 13.04 -8.70 12.32
CA LEU A 18 13.36 -7.39 12.85
C LEU A 18 12.58 -7.22 14.15
N PHE A 19 13.26 -6.92 15.25
CA PHE A 19 12.67 -6.59 16.54
C PHE A 19 11.70 -5.43 16.35
N LEU A 20 10.42 -5.74 16.21
CA LEU A 20 9.38 -4.75 16.00
C LEU A 20 9.01 -4.11 17.34
N ARG A 21 8.83 -2.80 17.37
CA ARG A 21 8.22 -2.15 18.54
C ARG A 21 6.86 -2.80 18.84
N LEU A 22 6.51 -2.91 20.11
CA LEU A 22 5.33 -3.63 20.58
C LEU A 22 4.04 -3.26 19.84
N ASN A 23 3.78 -1.97 19.60
CA ASN A 23 2.61 -1.53 18.84
C ASN A 23 2.61 -2.02 17.37
N ARG A 24 3.79 -2.14 16.76
CA ARG A 24 3.91 -2.67 15.39
C ARG A 24 3.70 -4.18 15.37
N PHE A 25 4.24 -4.89 16.39
CA PHE A 25 4.03 -6.32 16.56
C PHE A 25 2.54 -6.63 16.70
N LEU A 26 1.82 -5.95 17.61
CA LEU A 26 0.39 -6.13 17.84
C LEU A 26 -0.43 -5.80 16.58
N ALA A 27 -0.09 -4.72 15.87
CA ALA A 27 -0.77 -4.33 14.63
C ALA A 27 -0.54 -5.35 13.50
N ALA A 28 0.67 -5.92 13.38
CA ALA A 28 0.99 -6.97 12.42
C ALA A 28 0.29 -8.30 12.76
N ALA A 29 -0.01 -8.53 14.03
CA ALA A 29 -0.80 -9.66 14.52
C ALA A 29 -2.33 -9.44 14.43
N GLY A 30 -2.78 -8.38 13.75
CA GLY A 30 -4.21 -8.14 13.49
C GLY A 30 -5.02 -7.55 14.65
N ILE A 31 -4.40 -7.25 15.81
CA ILE A 31 -5.08 -6.73 17.01
C ILE A 31 -5.79 -5.41 16.74
N GLY A 32 -5.15 -4.51 15.95
CA GLY A 32 -5.77 -3.23 15.65
C GLY A 32 -4.91 -2.33 14.77
N SER A 33 -5.27 -1.04 14.72
CA SER A 33 -4.36 -0.01 14.19
C SER A 33 -3.22 0.22 15.17
N ARG A 34 -2.09 0.79 14.72
CA ARG A 34 -0.97 1.11 15.62
C ARG A 34 -1.41 2.02 16.77
N ARG A 35 -2.27 3.01 16.51
CA ARG A 35 -2.84 3.90 17.55
C ARG A 35 -3.68 3.11 18.56
N HIS A 36 -4.54 2.21 18.09
CA HIS A 36 -5.30 1.36 18.99
C HIS A 36 -4.41 0.44 19.82
N CYS A 37 -3.33 -0.09 19.22
CA CYS A 37 -2.35 -0.86 19.99
C CYS A 37 -1.63 0.00 21.03
N ASP A 38 -1.31 1.27 20.74
CA ASP A 38 -0.77 2.21 21.70
C ASP A 38 -1.74 2.45 22.88
N GLU A 39 -3.06 2.57 22.61
CA GLU A 39 -4.10 2.66 23.65
C GLU A 39 -4.13 1.43 24.55
N LEU A 40 -4.04 0.22 23.97
CA LEU A 40 -3.99 -1.04 24.74
C LEU A 40 -2.74 -1.14 25.61
N ILE A 41 -1.57 -0.71 25.11
CA ILE A 41 -0.32 -0.68 25.85
C ILE A 41 -0.43 0.32 27.01
N ALA A 42 -0.89 1.54 26.77
CA ALA A 42 -1.08 2.56 27.78
C ALA A 42 -2.03 2.11 28.91
N ALA A 43 -3.09 1.37 28.55
CA ALA A 43 -4.07 0.84 29.49
C ALA A 43 -3.58 -0.38 30.28
N GLY A 44 -2.31 -0.83 30.11
CA GLY A 44 -1.76 -1.99 30.80
C GLY A 44 -2.39 -3.33 30.39
N ARG A 45 -3.11 -3.38 29.26
CA ARG A 45 -3.81 -4.58 28.76
C ARG A 45 -2.89 -5.57 28.05
N VAL A 46 -1.61 -5.21 27.87
CA VAL A 46 -0.61 -6.02 27.18
C VAL A 46 0.37 -6.60 28.21
N THR A 47 0.63 -7.90 28.10
CA THR A 47 1.68 -8.55 28.92
C THR A 47 2.74 -9.18 28.02
N ILE A 48 3.98 -9.15 28.46
CA ILE A 48 5.11 -9.90 27.87
C ILE A 48 5.62 -10.86 28.93
N ASN A 49 5.61 -12.16 28.63
CA ASN A 49 6.02 -13.22 29.57
C ASN A 49 5.29 -13.15 30.93
N GLY A 50 4.00 -12.79 30.90
CA GLY A 50 3.16 -12.68 32.10
C GLY A 50 3.26 -11.32 32.82
N GLN A 51 4.21 -10.48 32.51
CA GLN A 51 4.38 -9.16 33.15
C GLN A 51 3.68 -8.05 32.33
N PRO A 52 2.88 -7.18 32.96
CA PRO A 52 2.28 -6.03 32.30
C PRO A 52 3.35 -5.13 31.65
N CYS A 53 3.10 -4.71 30.42
CA CYS A 53 4.03 -3.86 29.67
C CYS A 53 3.32 -2.59 29.17
N THR A 54 3.72 -1.44 29.71
CA THR A 54 3.28 -0.10 29.27
C THR A 54 4.36 0.64 28.47
N ASN A 55 5.50 -0.02 28.21
CA ASN A 55 6.60 0.57 27.45
C ASN A 55 6.35 0.47 25.94
N PHE A 56 6.07 1.60 25.30
CA PHE A 56 5.86 1.71 23.86
C PHE A 56 7.07 1.32 23.01
N SER A 57 8.28 1.37 23.59
CA SER A 57 9.53 1.03 22.92
C SER A 57 9.94 -0.43 23.09
N ALA A 58 9.18 -1.21 23.87
CA ALA A 58 9.44 -2.64 24.04
C ALA A 58 9.44 -3.34 22.67
N GLN A 59 10.33 -4.32 22.53
CA GLN A 59 10.54 -5.08 21.30
C GLN A 59 10.52 -6.57 21.63
N PRO A 60 9.36 -7.23 21.59
CA PRO A 60 9.25 -8.65 21.89
C PRO A 60 10.13 -9.47 20.94
N GLY A 61 10.88 -10.39 21.50
CA GLY A 61 11.68 -11.37 20.77
C GLY A 61 10.85 -12.58 20.31
N GLU A 62 11.49 -13.48 19.56
CA GLU A 62 10.82 -14.67 19.01
C GLU A 62 10.25 -15.62 20.06
N ARG A 63 10.89 -15.66 21.26
CA ARG A 63 10.51 -16.54 22.38
C ARG A 63 9.55 -15.88 23.35
N ASP A 64 9.25 -14.60 23.18
CA ASP A 64 8.39 -13.88 24.10
C ASP A 64 6.92 -14.21 23.88
N HIS A 65 6.21 -14.45 24.98
CA HIS A 65 4.77 -14.68 24.99
C HIS A 65 4.04 -13.36 25.22
N VAL A 66 3.62 -12.72 24.12
CA VAL A 66 2.82 -11.48 24.19
C VAL A 66 1.35 -11.86 24.30
N LYS A 67 0.65 -11.29 25.28
CA LYS A 67 -0.81 -11.44 25.42
C LYS A 67 -1.49 -10.08 25.45
N VAL A 68 -2.71 -10.03 24.94
CA VAL A 68 -3.63 -8.89 25.06
C VAL A 68 -4.88 -9.42 25.74
N ASP A 69 -5.29 -8.83 26.86
CA ASP A 69 -6.41 -9.28 27.69
C ASP A 69 -6.34 -10.79 28.00
N GLY A 70 -5.16 -11.28 28.34
CA GLY A 70 -4.89 -12.68 28.64
C GLY A 70 -4.81 -13.62 27.42
N LYS A 71 -5.16 -13.17 26.21
CA LYS A 71 -5.12 -13.98 24.99
C LYS A 71 -3.76 -13.88 24.32
N LEU A 72 -3.17 -15.02 23.97
CA LEU A 72 -1.88 -15.09 23.28
C LEU A 72 -1.99 -14.47 21.88
N VAL A 73 -1.10 -13.52 21.58
CA VAL A 73 -0.97 -12.88 20.28
C VAL A 73 -0.01 -13.71 19.41
N ARG A 74 -0.45 -14.06 18.22
CA ARG A 74 0.38 -14.74 17.22
C ARG A 74 0.54 -13.85 15.98
N ALA A 75 1.75 -13.81 15.44
CA ALA A 75 2.00 -13.11 14.19
C ALA A 75 1.16 -13.72 13.06
N GLU A 76 0.43 -12.89 12.34
CA GLU A 76 -0.28 -13.31 11.12
C GLU A 76 0.71 -13.49 9.98
N ARG A 77 0.43 -14.47 9.10
CA ARG A 77 1.22 -14.63 7.88
C ARG A 77 1.05 -13.39 6.99
N PRO A 78 2.15 -12.86 6.41
CA PRO A 78 2.05 -11.75 5.49
C PRO A 78 1.15 -12.10 4.30
N LEU A 79 0.20 -11.23 4.00
CA LEU A 79 -0.67 -11.31 2.84
C LEU A 79 -0.55 -10.03 2.03
N HIS A 80 -0.38 -10.19 0.73
CA HIS A 80 -0.24 -9.09 -0.22
C HIS A 80 -1.19 -9.34 -1.37
N ILE A 81 -2.06 -8.38 -1.67
CA ILE A 81 -3.01 -8.46 -2.78
C ILE A 81 -2.93 -7.23 -3.66
N ALA A 82 -3.11 -7.43 -4.96
CA ALA A 82 -3.41 -6.39 -5.92
C ALA A 82 -4.93 -6.28 -6.05
N LEU A 83 -5.46 -5.07 -5.92
CA LEU A 83 -6.85 -4.73 -6.15
C LEU A 83 -6.93 -3.78 -7.34
N HIS A 84 -7.84 -4.01 -8.27
CA HIS A 84 -8.24 -3.00 -9.24
C HIS A 84 -9.38 -2.17 -8.64
N LYS A 85 -9.01 -1.10 -7.95
CA LYS A 85 -9.99 -0.19 -7.35
C LYS A 85 -10.85 0.45 -8.45
N PRO A 86 -12.17 0.32 -8.43
CA PRO A 86 -13.07 1.08 -9.31
C PRO A 86 -13.25 2.52 -8.81
N ALA A 87 -13.78 3.40 -9.65
CA ALA A 87 -14.27 4.71 -9.22
C ALA A 87 -15.44 4.55 -8.24
N GLY A 88 -15.68 5.57 -7.41
CA GLY A 88 -16.75 5.57 -6.40
C GLY A 88 -16.31 5.08 -5.02
N PHE A 89 -15.39 4.14 -4.92
CA PHE A 89 -14.92 3.58 -3.66
C PHE A 89 -13.86 4.47 -3.00
N VAL A 90 -13.91 4.57 -1.65
CA VAL A 90 -12.91 5.31 -0.88
C VAL A 90 -11.79 4.41 -0.36
N SER A 91 -10.56 4.91 -0.39
CA SER A 91 -9.35 4.18 0.07
C SER A 91 -9.19 4.32 1.59
N THR A 92 -10.18 3.86 2.35
CA THR A 92 -10.17 3.84 3.82
C THR A 92 -10.89 2.60 4.34
N ARG A 93 -10.63 2.22 5.59
CA ARG A 93 -11.34 1.12 6.25
C ARG A 93 -12.68 1.55 6.86
N LYS A 94 -12.78 2.81 7.27
CA LYS A 94 -14.03 3.42 7.77
C LYS A 94 -14.19 4.77 7.10
N ASP A 95 -15.37 5.02 6.59
CA ASP A 95 -15.75 6.31 6.06
C ASP A 95 -16.86 6.94 6.92
N PRO A 96 -16.69 8.18 7.42
CA PRO A 96 -17.69 8.83 8.24
C PRO A 96 -18.99 9.14 7.48
N ASN A 97 -18.92 9.20 6.13
CA ASN A 97 -20.07 9.48 5.27
C ASN A 97 -20.72 8.21 4.71
N ALA A 98 -20.43 7.04 5.28
CA ALA A 98 -20.99 5.73 4.88
C ALA A 98 -20.87 5.39 3.38
N ARG A 99 -19.83 5.91 2.70
CA ARG A 99 -19.52 5.55 1.31
C ARG A 99 -18.86 4.18 1.25
N ASP A 100 -19.06 3.47 0.13
CA ASP A 100 -18.39 2.21 -0.11
C ASP A 100 -16.87 2.33 -0.03
N THR A 101 -16.25 1.40 0.67
CA THR A 101 -14.81 1.35 0.88
C THR A 101 -14.17 0.27 0.02
N ILE A 102 -12.87 0.38 -0.22
CA ILE A 102 -12.11 -0.67 -0.91
C ILE A 102 -12.15 -2.02 -0.18
N PHE A 103 -12.49 -2.05 1.11
CA PHE A 103 -12.56 -3.29 1.89
C PHE A 103 -13.88 -4.02 1.70
N ASP A 104 -14.93 -3.34 1.23
CA ASP A 104 -16.22 -3.97 0.88
C ASP A 104 -16.12 -4.82 -0.39
N LEU A 105 -15.05 -4.63 -1.19
CA LEU A 105 -14.71 -5.46 -2.34
C LEU A 105 -14.01 -6.79 -1.97
N LEU A 106 -13.71 -7.00 -0.69
CA LEU A 106 -12.96 -8.15 -0.22
C LEU A 106 -13.86 -9.12 0.54
N PRO A 107 -13.62 -10.44 0.44
CA PRO A 107 -14.31 -11.41 1.29
C PRO A 107 -13.95 -11.21 2.77
N GLY A 108 -14.95 -11.39 3.66
CA GLY A 108 -14.82 -11.15 5.10
C GLY A 108 -13.82 -12.04 5.85
N LYS A 109 -13.21 -13.03 5.19
CA LYS A 109 -12.28 -14.00 5.77
C LYS A 109 -10.80 -13.55 5.74
N PHE A 110 -10.51 -12.37 5.22
CA PHE A 110 -9.13 -11.88 5.17
C PHE A 110 -8.62 -11.41 6.53
N PRO A 111 -7.31 -11.57 6.80
CA PRO A 111 -6.67 -10.92 7.93
C PRO A 111 -6.83 -9.39 7.82
N ARG A 112 -6.48 -8.67 8.88
CA ARG A 112 -6.55 -7.22 8.88
C ARG A 112 -5.56 -6.60 7.89
N LEU A 113 -6.01 -6.35 6.65
CA LEU A 113 -5.22 -5.65 5.64
C LEU A 113 -5.37 -4.12 5.78
N PHE A 114 -4.38 -3.38 5.28
CA PHE A 114 -4.43 -1.94 5.05
C PHE A 114 -3.93 -1.61 3.64
N ASN A 115 -4.36 -0.47 3.13
CA ASN A 115 -3.99 -0.02 1.80
C ASN A 115 -2.59 0.63 1.78
N VAL A 116 -1.82 0.32 0.74
CA VAL A 116 -0.50 0.89 0.47
C VAL A 116 -0.66 2.16 -0.35
N GLY A 117 -0.67 3.29 0.33
CA GLY A 117 -1.06 4.56 -0.25
C GLY A 117 -2.57 4.63 -0.53
N ARG A 118 -2.98 5.64 -1.27
CA ARG A 118 -4.40 5.88 -1.57
C ARG A 118 -4.59 6.21 -3.04
N LEU A 119 -5.79 5.97 -3.52
CA LEU A 119 -6.36 6.55 -4.73
C LEU A 119 -7.59 7.36 -4.32
N ASP A 120 -7.78 8.51 -4.94
CA ASP A 120 -8.99 9.32 -4.75
C ASP A 120 -10.23 8.53 -5.17
N THR A 121 -11.41 8.94 -4.70
CA THR A 121 -12.70 8.27 -5.01
C THR A 121 -12.90 8.08 -6.51
N GLN A 122 -12.61 9.11 -7.32
CA GLN A 122 -12.78 9.09 -8.77
C GLN A 122 -11.56 8.55 -9.55
N THR A 123 -10.55 8.03 -8.85
CA THR A 123 -9.37 7.43 -9.49
C THR A 123 -9.46 5.92 -9.40
N GLU A 124 -9.19 5.28 -10.51
CA GLU A 124 -9.24 3.83 -10.66
C GLU A 124 -7.84 3.21 -10.68
N GLY A 125 -7.79 1.87 -10.67
CA GLY A 125 -6.59 1.12 -11.00
C GLY A 125 -5.93 0.42 -9.82
N LEU A 126 -4.65 0.09 -10.01
CA LEU A 126 -3.88 -0.75 -9.10
C LEU A 126 -3.74 -0.14 -7.71
N LEU A 127 -4.26 -0.84 -6.71
CA LEU A 127 -4.04 -0.55 -5.31
C LEU A 127 -3.54 -1.83 -4.61
N ILE A 128 -2.46 -1.72 -3.85
CA ILE A 128 -1.92 -2.84 -3.07
C ILE A 128 -2.52 -2.79 -1.68
N LEU A 129 -2.96 -3.94 -1.17
CA LEU A 129 -3.41 -4.12 0.21
C LEU A 129 -2.53 -5.18 0.87
N THR A 130 -2.14 -4.97 2.13
CA THR A 130 -1.25 -5.88 2.84
C THR A 130 -1.40 -5.74 4.35
N ASN A 131 -0.91 -6.72 5.12
CA ASN A 131 -0.62 -6.61 6.56
C ASN A 131 0.89 -6.44 6.84
N ASP A 132 1.74 -6.36 5.81
CA ASP A 132 3.17 -6.10 5.92
C ASP A 132 3.46 -4.58 5.94
N GLY A 133 3.75 -4.06 7.14
CA GLY A 133 4.02 -2.64 7.34
C GLY A 133 5.34 -2.16 6.72
N ASP A 134 6.34 -3.02 6.57
CA ASP A 134 7.63 -2.65 6.01
C ASP A 134 7.53 -2.49 4.49
N LEU A 135 6.84 -3.42 3.81
CA LEU A 135 6.52 -3.28 2.40
C LEU A 135 5.69 -2.01 2.15
N ALA A 136 4.67 -1.77 2.96
CA ALA A 136 3.84 -0.57 2.82
C ALA A 136 4.64 0.73 2.99
N GLN A 137 5.51 0.78 3.99
CA GLN A 137 6.40 1.92 4.22
C GLN A 137 7.33 2.14 3.03
N ARG A 138 7.94 1.07 2.51
CA ARG A 138 8.81 1.15 1.34
C ARG A 138 8.09 1.74 0.12
N LEU A 139 6.89 1.28 -0.17
CA LEU A 139 6.14 1.68 -1.36
C LEU A 139 5.53 3.09 -1.25
N THR A 140 5.38 3.62 -0.03
CA THR A 140 4.72 4.92 0.20
C THR A 140 5.66 6.04 0.59
N HIS A 141 6.76 5.75 1.29
CA HIS A 141 7.64 6.77 1.83
C HIS A 141 8.42 7.49 0.72
N PRO A 142 8.45 8.83 0.67
CA PRO A 142 9.04 9.62 -0.40
C PRO A 142 10.54 9.33 -0.68
N ARG A 143 11.30 8.91 0.34
CA ARG A 143 12.73 8.59 0.19
C ARG A 143 13.03 7.50 -0.84
N TYR A 144 12.09 6.56 -1.05
CA TYR A 144 12.29 5.44 -1.97
C TYR A 144 11.93 5.78 -3.42
N LYS A 145 11.29 6.93 -3.67
CA LYS A 145 10.97 7.47 -5.01
C LYS A 145 10.32 6.43 -5.94
N ILE A 146 9.44 5.58 -5.39
CA ILE A 146 8.75 4.52 -6.15
C ILE A 146 7.90 5.14 -7.27
N ASP A 147 8.15 4.71 -8.50
CA ASP A 147 7.40 5.12 -9.67
C ASP A 147 5.95 4.64 -9.58
N LYS A 148 5.02 5.55 -9.79
CA LYS A 148 3.58 5.27 -9.94
C LYS A 148 3.15 5.77 -11.32
N GLU A 149 2.75 4.85 -12.19
CA GLU A 149 2.35 5.16 -13.57
C GLU A 149 0.84 5.23 -13.66
N TYR A 150 0.37 6.22 -14.41
CA TYR A 150 -1.06 6.45 -14.62
C TYR A 150 -1.35 6.65 -16.10
N GLU A 151 -2.48 6.12 -16.55
CA GLU A 151 -3.12 6.52 -17.78
C GLU A 151 -4.14 7.62 -17.48
N VAL A 152 -4.07 8.68 -18.28
CA VAL A 152 -4.86 9.90 -18.13
C VAL A 152 -5.62 10.15 -19.42
N THR A 153 -6.93 10.36 -19.34
CA THR A 153 -7.73 10.87 -20.45
C THR A 153 -8.13 12.31 -20.15
N LEU A 154 -7.82 13.21 -21.06
CA LEU A 154 -8.16 14.63 -20.99
C LEU A 154 -9.45 14.93 -21.79
N ASP A 155 -10.08 16.05 -21.48
CA ASP A 155 -11.26 16.57 -22.17
C ASP A 155 -10.98 17.06 -23.59
N ARG A 156 -9.73 17.38 -23.92
CA ARG A 156 -9.30 17.84 -25.24
C ARG A 156 -7.85 17.43 -25.53
N ALA A 157 -7.42 17.63 -26.77
CA ALA A 157 -6.07 17.31 -27.23
C ALA A 157 -5.00 18.03 -26.39
N TRP A 158 -3.99 17.29 -25.96
CA TRP A 158 -2.84 17.80 -25.23
C TRP A 158 -1.95 18.65 -26.14
N ASP A 159 -1.56 19.82 -25.66
CA ASP A 159 -0.53 20.64 -26.30
C ASP A 159 0.87 20.17 -25.86
N PRO A 160 1.68 19.56 -26.77
CA PRO A 160 3.03 19.11 -26.46
C PRO A 160 3.97 20.20 -25.94
N ALA A 161 3.73 21.48 -26.30
CA ALA A 161 4.53 22.61 -25.83
C ALA A 161 4.50 22.79 -24.31
N LEU A 162 3.46 22.31 -23.64
CA LEU A 162 3.32 22.33 -22.17
C LEU A 162 4.12 21.22 -21.45
N THR A 163 4.57 20.20 -22.19
CA THR A 163 5.28 19.04 -21.60
C THR A 163 6.52 19.45 -20.79
N PRO A 164 7.43 20.33 -21.30
CA PRO A 164 8.59 20.75 -20.52
C PRO A 164 8.23 21.43 -19.20
N LYS A 165 7.14 22.21 -19.16
CA LYS A 165 6.63 22.87 -17.95
C LYS A 165 6.18 21.84 -16.91
N MET A 166 5.45 20.80 -17.33
CA MET A 166 4.97 19.73 -16.46
C MET A 166 6.12 18.88 -15.88
N LEU A 167 7.19 18.67 -16.65
CA LEU A 167 8.39 17.92 -16.21
C LEU A 167 9.27 18.77 -15.28
N ARG A 168 9.44 20.07 -15.54
CA ARG A 168 10.12 20.99 -14.61
C ARG A 168 9.35 21.15 -13.32
N GLY A 169 8.02 21.10 -13.39
CA GLY A 169 7.09 21.21 -12.29
C GLY A 169 6.48 22.60 -12.12
N ILE A 170 5.34 22.61 -11.47
CA ILE A 170 4.55 23.78 -11.09
C ILE A 170 4.37 23.80 -9.57
N VAL A 171 4.07 24.95 -9.00
CA VAL A 171 3.79 25.08 -7.56
C VAL A 171 2.30 24.79 -7.31
N LEU A 172 2.02 23.86 -6.40
CA LEU A 172 0.70 23.55 -5.86
C LEU A 172 0.75 23.66 -4.34
N ASP A 173 0.01 24.58 -3.75
CA ASP A 173 -0.02 24.84 -2.29
C ASP A 173 1.39 24.98 -1.67
N GLY A 174 2.27 25.71 -2.34
CA GLY A 174 3.65 25.90 -1.88
C GLY A 174 4.62 24.73 -2.18
N GLU A 175 4.11 23.57 -2.62
CA GLU A 175 4.94 22.44 -2.97
C GLU A 175 5.17 22.35 -4.48
N ARG A 176 6.41 21.99 -4.89
CA ARG A 176 6.73 21.77 -6.31
C ARG A 176 6.25 20.42 -6.78
N ALA A 177 5.15 20.41 -7.53
CA ALA A 177 4.57 19.25 -8.17
C ALA A 177 5.15 19.04 -9.56
N ARG A 178 5.62 17.83 -9.88
CA ARG A 178 6.15 17.49 -11.23
C ARG A 178 5.87 16.05 -11.62
N PHE A 179 5.79 15.81 -12.91
CA PHE A 179 5.86 14.46 -13.45
C PHE A 179 7.32 14.03 -13.60
N ALA A 180 7.61 12.78 -13.26
CA ALA A 180 8.90 12.17 -13.57
C ALA A 180 8.99 11.84 -15.08
N ARG A 181 7.85 11.47 -15.67
CA ARG A 181 7.69 11.25 -17.12
C ARG A 181 6.27 11.64 -17.56
N LEU A 182 6.15 12.17 -18.77
CA LEU A 182 4.89 12.41 -19.44
C LEU A 182 5.06 12.02 -20.92
N HIS A 183 4.14 11.21 -21.41
CA HIS A 183 4.13 10.74 -22.79
C HIS A 183 2.70 10.73 -23.32
N ALA A 184 2.46 11.46 -24.42
CA ALA A 184 1.19 11.43 -25.15
C ALA A 184 1.14 10.21 -26.06
N ARG A 185 0.16 9.34 -25.87
CA ARG A 185 -0.08 8.15 -26.71
C ARG A 185 -1.06 8.43 -27.84
N LYS A 186 -2.04 9.28 -27.57
CA LYS A 186 -3.05 9.81 -28.48
C LYS A 186 -3.32 11.27 -28.09
N PRO A 187 -3.99 12.07 -28.91
CA PRO A 187 -4.21 13.48 -28.59
C PRO A 187 -4.78 13.75 -27.20
N THR A 188 -5.71 12.92 -26.71
CA THR A 188 -6.34 13.08 -25.40
C THR A 188 -5.86 12.06 -24.36
N HIS A 189 -5.02 11.08 -24.74
CA HIS A 189 -4.60 9.98 -23.86
C HIS A 189 -3.10 10.07 -23.57
N LEU A 190 -2.78 10.28 -22.30
CA LEU A 190 -1.41 10.43 -21.83
C LEU A 190 -1.05 9.35 -20.82
N ARG A 191 0.22 9.04 -20.78
CA ARG A 191 0.83 8.27 -19.68
C ARG A 191 1.74 9.18 -18.88
N VAL A 192 1.52 9.23 -17.55
CA VAL A 192 2.33 10.01 -16.63
C VAL A 192 2.92 9.13 -15.54
N VAL A 193 4.12 9.49 -15.06
CA VAL A 193 4.78 8.83 -13.95
C VAL A 193 5.00 9.84 -12.84
N LEU A 194 4.60 9.47 -11.61
CA LEU A 194 4.84 10.21 -10.38
C LEU A 194 5.79 9.47 -9.45
N ARG A 195 6.59 10.23 -8.69
CA ARG A 195 7.37 9.78 -7.53
C ARG A 195 6.94 10.46 -6.23
N GLN A 196 6.06 11.43 -6.34
CA GLN A 196 5.50 12.22 -5.26
C GLN A 196 4.10 11.70 -4.89
N GLY A 197 3.54 12.21 -3.78
CA GLY A 197 2.22 11.87 -3.29
C GLY A 197 1.39 13.09 -2.87
N ILE A 198 1.50 14.21 -3.59
CA ILE A 198 0.71 15.42 -3.34
C ILE A 198 -0.78 15.11 -3.58
N ASN A 199 -1.65 15.69 -2.76
CA ASN A 199 -3.09 15.48 -2.88
C ASN A 199 -3.59 15.86 -4.28
N ARG A 200 -4.28 14.93 -4.95
CA ARG A 200 -4.87 15.09 -6.31
C ARG A 200 -3.89 15.68 -7.34
N GLN A 201 -2.59 15.40 -7.20
CA GLN A 201 -1.51 16.02 -7.96
C GLN A 201 -1.75 16.06 -9.47
N ILE A 202 -2.09 14.90 -10.07
CA ILE A 202 -2.27 14.79 -11.52
C ILE A 202 -3.42 15.70 -11.98
N ARG A 203 -4.58 15.61 -11.32
CA ARG A 203 -5.76 16.42 -11.69
C ARG A 203 -5.47 17.91 -11.56
N ARG A 204 -4.85 18.34 -10.47
CA ARG A 204 -4.51 19.73 -10.19
C ARG A 204 -3.44 20.28 -11.16
N MET A 205 -2.45 19.46 -11.53
CA MET A 205 -1.44 19.87 -12.50
C MET A 205 -2.04 20.09 -13.89
N PHE A 206 -2.95 19.23 -14.34
CA PHE A 206 -3.63 19.42 -15.62
C PHE A 206 -4.63 20.59 -15.57
N GLU A 207 -5.34 20.76 -14.46
CA GLU A 207 -6.26 21.88 -14.24
C GLU A 207 -5.54 23.24 -14.30
N ALA A 208 -4.34 23.34 -13.70
CA ALA A 208 -3.50 24.54 -13.79
C ALA A 208 -3.02 24.86 -15.21
N MET A 209 -3.10 23.90 -16.14
CA MET A 209 -2.86 24.09 -17.59
C MET A 209 -4.15 24.25 -18.37
N GLY A 210 -5.30 24.34 -17.69
CA GLY A 210 -6.61 24.53 -18.30
C GLY A 210 -7.26 23.25 -18.82
N TYR A 211 -6.78 22.06 -18.47
CA TYR A 211 -7.35 20.77 -18.88
C TYR A 211 -8.17 20.13 -17.75
N ARG A 212 -9.23 19.39 -18.14
CA ARG A 212 -9.99 18.54 -17.23
C ARG A 212 -9.62 17.08 -17.43
N VAL A 213 -9.27 16.39 -16.34
CA VAL A 213 -9.01 14.95 -16.35
C VAL A 213 -10.34 14.19 -16.26
N GLN A 214 -10.75 13.57 -17.37
CA GLN A 214 -11.96 12.74 -17.47
C GLN A 214 -11.77 11.38 -16.83
N SER A 215 -10.66 10.70 -17.15
CA SER A 215 -10.32 9.38 -16.57
C SER A 215 -8.89 9.38 -16.04
N LEU A 216 -8.70 8.68 -14.92
CA LEU A 216 -7.40 8.51 -14.28
C LEU A 216 -7.29 7.10 -13.73
N VAL A 217 -6.38 6.31 -14.30
CA VAL A 217 -6.20 4.91 -13.94
C VAL A 217 -4.74 4.65 -13.56
N ARG A 218 -4.46 4.20 -12.34
CA ARG A 218 -3.10 3.79 -11.96
C ARG A 218 -2.81 2.40 -12.51
N THR A 219 -1.87 2.31 -13.43
CA THR A 219 -1.55 1.06 -14.15
C THR A 219 -0.33 0.34 -13.57
N ARG A 220 0.55 1.04 -12.80
CA ARG A 220 1.75 0.43 -12.24
C ARG A 220 2.19 1.11 -10.94
N VAL A 221 2.74 0.31 -10.02
CA VAL A 221 3.44 0.75 -8.81
C VAL A 221 4.77 -0.02 -8.72
N GLY A 222 5.90 0.68 -8.75
CA GLY A 222 7.20 0.03 -8.88
C GLY A 222 7.25 -0.87 -10.12
N ASN A 223 7.54 -2.15 -9.93
CA ASN A 223 7.55 -3.15 -10.99
C ASN A 223 6.21 -3.88 -11.16
N LEU A 224 5.27 -3.71 -10.20
CA LEU A 224 3.96 -4.35 -10.26
C LEU A 224 3.04 -3.63 -11.24
N ARG A 225 2.49 -4.37 -12.20
CA ARG A 225 1.51 -3.88 -13.18
C ARG A 225 0.10 -4.36 -12.86
N LEU A 226 -0.89 -3.55 -13.19
CA LEU A 226 -2.31 -3.91 -13.09
C LEU A 226 -2.64 -5.13 -13.96
N GLY A 227 -2.09 -5.16 -15.19
CA GLY A 227 -2.38 -6.22 -16.15
C GLY A 227 -3.87 -6.28 -16.54
N TYR A 228 -4.37 -7.50 -16.70
CA TYR A 228 -5.76 -7.78 -17.06
C TYR A 228 -6.70 -7.96 -15.86
N LEU A 229 -6.29 -7.54 -14.66
CA LEU A 229 -7.14 -7.64 -13.47
C LEU A 229 -8.42 -6.81 -13.67
N PRO A 230 -9.64 -7.42 -13.65
CA PRO A 230 -10.88 -6.69 -13.89
C PRO A 230 -11.16 -5.66 -12.78
N ARG A 231 -11.96 -4.64 -13.09
CA ARG A 231 -12.39 -3.64 -12.11
C ARG A 231 -13.17 -4.28 -10.97
N GLY A 232 -12.89 -3.86 -9.73
CA GLY A 232 -13.49 -4.42 -8.52
C GLY A 232 -12.92 -5.76 -8.09
N HIS A 233 -12.05 -6.38 -8.90
CA HIS A 233 -11.45 -7.67 -8.57
C HIS A 233 -10.06 -7.49 -7.93
N TRP A 234 -9.67 -8.54 -7.23
CA TRP A 234 -8.38 -8.62 -6.56
C TRP A 234 -7.72 -9.98 -6.83
N ARG A 235 -6.41 -10.05 -6.63
CA ARG A 235 -5.64 -11.29 -6.64
C ARG A 235 -4.50 -11.23 -5.64
N PRO A 236 -4.03 -12.37 -5.11
CA PRO A 236 -2.78 -12.42 -4.37
C PRO A 236 -1.60 -11.99 -5.26
N LEU A 237 -0.57 -11.41 -4.64
CA LEU A 237 0.71 -11.20 -5.31
C LEU A 237 1.53 -12.49 -5.28
N THR A 238 2.22 -12.77 -6.37
CA THR A 238 3.19 -13.87 -6.46
C THR A 238 4.45 -13.52 -5.66
N LYS A 239 5.22 -14.53 -5.25
CA LYS A 239 6.52 -14.31 -4.59
C LYS A 239 7.44 -13.40 -5.42
N LYS A 240 7.53 -13.64 -6.74
CA LYS A 240 8.33 -12.82 -7.67
C LYS A 240 7.91 -11.35 -7.68
N GLU A 241 6.60 -11.07 -7.64
CA GLU A 241 6.07 -9.70 -7.58
C GLU A 241 6.44 -9.04 -6.24
N ILE A 242 6.28 -9.76 -5.13
CA ILE A 242 6.64 -9.27 -3.79
C ILE A 242 8.14 -8.95 -3.72
N ASP A 243 8.98 -9.86 -4.17
CA ASP A 243 10.44 -9.69 -4.17
C ASP A 243 10.83 -8.47 -5.03
N SER A 244 10.25 -8.33 -6.23
CA SER A 244 10.48 -7.17 -7.11
C SER A 244 10.05 -5.82 -6.52
N LEU A 245 9.06 -5.82 -5.61
CA LEU A 245 8.64 -4.61 -4.89
C LEU A 245 9.57 -4.28 -3.71
N ARG A 246 10.35 -5.25 -3.24
CA ARG A 246 11.35 -5.11 -2.17
C ARG A 246 12.74 -4.75 -2.69
N GLU A 247 13.03 -5.01 -3.96
CA GLU A 247 14.29 -4.63 -4.60
C GLU A 247 14.40 -3.10 -4.79
N LYS A 248 15.68 -2.61 -4.90
CA LYS A 248 15.95 -1.16 -5.05
C LYS A 248 15.66 -0.65 -6.47
#